data_57f5649b450e0c0cf1f03ae1bcba3321
#
_entry.id   57f5649b450e0c0cf1f03ae1bcba3321
#
_cell.length_a   1.000
_cell.length_b   1.000
_cell.length_c   1.000
_cell.angle_alpha   90.00
_cell.angle_beta   90.00
_cell.angle_gamma   90.00
#
_symmetry.space_group_name_H-M   'P 1'
#
loop_
_entity.id
_entity.type
_entity.pdbx_description
1 polymer ?
#
loop_
_entity_poly.entity_id
_entity_poly.type
_entity_poly.pdbx_seq_one_letter_code
_entity_poly.pdbx_strand_id
1 'polypeptide(L)'
;MVEKQAKRRLSEAPPHYHGHRKRLRTRFRDVGADAVSDYELLELVLFRAIPQRDVKPLAKELIARFGSFAEVVAAPRGRLKEIMGVGDAAVDELKIVQAAAGRLTRGQLGKRPVLSSWTSVLDYCRTAQAFADKEQFRVLFLDKRNRLIADEVQQTGTVDHTPVYPREVVKRALELSATALILVHNHPSGDPTPSHADIQMTQAIVDIAKPLGIAVHDHIIVGKDGHASFKGLALI
;
A
#
# COMPACT_ATOMS: atom_id res chain seq x y z
N MET A 1 35.93 -20.29 63.47
CA MET A 1 36.27 -20.38 62.04
C MET A 1 34.98 -20.68 61.32
N VAL A 2 34.37 -19.70 60.69
CA VAL A 2 33.15 -19.88 59.89
C VAL A 2 33.51 -19.58 58.45
N GLU A 3 33.49 -20.63 57.67
CA GLU A 3 33.81 -20.63 56.26
C GLU A 3 32.70 -19.90 55.48
N LYS A 4 32.99 -18.73 54.93
CA LYS A 4 32.13 -18.03 53.97
C LYS A 4 32.25 -18.72 52.62
N GLN A 5 31.30 -19.61 52.32
CA GLN A 5 31.10 -20.10 50.97
C GLN A 5 30.59 -18.97 50.07
N ALA A 6 31.45 -18.41 49.27
CA ALA A 6 31.09 -17.50 48.16
C ALA A 6 30.31 -18.29 47.10
N LYS A 7 29.02 -18.15 47.05
CA LYS A 7 28.19 -18.60 45.94
C LYS A 7 28.64 -17.86 44.67
N ARG A 8 29.41 -18.53 43.83
CA ARG A 8 29.77 -18.10 42.48
C ARG A 8 28.44 -18.07 41.68
N ARG A 9 27.87 -16.88 41.45
CA ARG A 9 26.80 -16.70 40.47
C ARG A 9 27.36 -17.13 39.12
N LEU A 10 26.89 -18.26 38.62
CA LEU A 10 27.03 -18.63 37.21
C LEU A 10 26.50 -17.45 36.40
N SER A 11 27.35 -16.76 35.64
CA SER A 11 26.92 -15.73 34.72
C SER A 11 26.07 -16.42 33.68
N GLU A 12 24.75 -16.26 33.75
CA GLU A 12 23.87 -16.66 32.68
C GLU A 12 24.39 -16.00 31.40
N ALA A 13 24.59 -16.80 30.36
CA ALA A 13 24.97 -16.28 29.05
C ALA A 13 23.92 -15.23 28.64
N PRO A 14 24.36 -14.07 28.14
CA PRO A 14 23.42 -13.03 27.77
C PRO A 14 22.36 -13.60 26.80
N PRO A 15 21.07 -13.29 27.00
CA PRO A 15 20.00 -13.82 26.17
C PRO A 15 20.35 -13.67 24.69
N HIS A 16 20.02 -14.66 23.85
CA HIS A 16 20.42 -14.67 22.44
C HIS A 16 19.90 -13.51 21.61
N TYR A 17 18.96 -12.71 22.12
CA TYR A 17 18.54 -11.46 21.49
C TYR A 17 19.55 -10.30 21.70
N HIS A 18 20.51 -10.45 22.65
CA HIS A 18 21.58 -9.47 22.81
C HIS A 18 22.40 -9.32 21.51
N GLY A 19 22.50 -8.10 21.02
CA GLY A 19 23.19 -7.80 19.76
C GLY A 19 22.41 -8.14 18.49
N HIS A 20 21.21 -8.77 18.59
CA HIS A 20 20.38 -9.07 17.41
C HIS A 20 20.08 -7.83 16.58
N ARG A 21 19.64 -6.75 17.19
CA ARG A 21 19.36 -5.47 16.49
C ARG A 21 20.59 -4.93 15.73
N LYS A 22 21.78 -5.03 16.34
CA LYS A 22 23.02 -4.60 15.68
C LYS A 22 23.32 -5.50 14.48
N ARG A 23 23.26 -6.83 14.65
CA ARG A 23 23.51 -7.77 13.55
C ARG A 23 22.56 -7.59 12.39
N LEU A 24 21.24 -7.41 12.67
CA LEU A 24 20.24 -7.22 11.63
C LEU A 24 20.45 -5.89 10.89
N ARG A 25 20.72 -4.80 11.61
CA ARG A 25 21.07 -3.50 10.98
C ARG A 25 22.34 -3.57 10.15
N THR A 26 23.36 -4.28 10.63
CA THR A 26 24.61 -4.48 9.88
C THR A 26 24.34 -5.26 8.61
N ARG A 27 23.62 -6.38 8.67
CA ARG A 27 23.25 -7.18 7.48
C ARG A 27 22.47 -6.35 6.46
N PHE A 28 21.48 -5.59 6.90
CA PHE A 28 20.70 -4.70 6.02
C PHE A 28 21.58 -3.63 5.36
N ARG A 29 22.54 -3.06 6.10
CA ARG A 29 23.45 -2.03 5.59
C ARG A 29 24.45 -2.60 4.58
N ASP A 30 25.03 -3.75 4.89
CA ASP A 30 26.17 -4.26 4.15
C ASP A 30 25.75 -5.08 2.92
N VAL A 31 24.58 -5.74 2.98
CA VAL A 31 24.10 -6.63 1.91
C VAL A 31 22.87 -6.06 1.19
N GLY A 32 22.10 -5.18 1.84
CA GLY A 32 20.92 -4.55 1.24
C GLY A 32 19.58 -5.18 1.66
N ALA A 33 18.50 -4.69 1.05
CA ALA A 33 17.13 -5.08 1.39
C ALA A 33 16.82 -6.55 1.06
N ASP A 34 17.39 -7.08 -0.02
CA ASP A 34 17.16 -8.46 -0.49
C ASP A 34 17.71 -9.52 0.48
N ALA A 35 18.57 -9.12 1.40
CA ALA A 35 19.16 -10.01 2.42
C ALA A 35 18.27 -10.20 3.65
N VAL A 36 17.13 -9.51 3.73
CA VAL A 36 16.22 -9.57 4.88
C VAL A 36 14.84 -10.03 4.44
N SER A 37 14.23 -10.90 5.23
CA SER A 37 12.86 -11.35 5.02
C SER A 37 11.86 -10.28 5.48
N ASP A 38 10.58 -10.44 5.11
CA ASP A 38 9.50 -9.52 5.48
C ASP A 38 9.43 -9.24 6.99
N TYR A 39 9.50 -10.29 7.83
CA TYR A 39 9.45 -10.08 9.27
C TYR A 39 10.73 -9.37 9.79
N GLU A 40 11.88 -9.57 9.17
CA GLU A 40 13.12 -8.89 9.55
C GLU A 40 13.12 -7.42 9.14
N LEU A 41 12.57 -7.12 7.98
CA LEU A 41 12.33 -5.74 7.56
C LEU A 41 11.35 -5.04 8.52
N LEU A 42 10.31 -5.77 8.93
CA LEU A 42 9.36 -5.28 9.93
C LEU A 42 10.02 -5.05 11.30
N GLU A 43 10.93 -5.94 11.75
CA GLU A 43 11.73 -5.71 12.96
C GLU A 43 12.51 -4.39 12.87
N LEU A 44 13.15 -4.10 11.72
CA LEU A 44 13.91 -2.87 11.52
C LEU A 44 13.05 -1.61 11.68
N VAL A 45 11.81 -1.64 11.18
CA VAL A 45 10.84 -0.56 11.37
C VAL A 45 10.45 -0.43 12.85
N LEU A 46 10.07 -1.55 13.47
CA LEU A 46 9.61 -1.58 14.86
C LEU A 46 10.70 -1.22 15.88
N PHE A 47 11.99 -1.37 15.55
CA PHE A 47 13.09 -0.96 16.43
C PHE A 47 13.07 0.50 16.83
N ARG A 48 12.42 1.36 16.06
CA ARG A 48 12.28 2.79 16.37
C ARG A 48 11.20 3.04 17.40
N ALA A 49 10.05 2.39 17.23
CA ALA A 49 8.90 2.52 18.12
C ALA A 49 9.06 1.75 19.44
N ILE A 50 9.82 0.64 19.42
CA ILE A 50 9.97 -0.26 20.56
C ILE A 50 11.47 -0.50 20.83
N PRO A 51 12.15 0.45 21.50
CA PRO A 51 13.63 0.42 21.60
C PRO A 51 14.17 -0.65 22.55
N GLN A 52 13.44 -1.03 23.59
CA GLN A 52 13.98 -1.83 24.70
C GLN A 52 13.55 -3.31 24.69
N ARG A 53 12.56 -3.68 23.87
CA ARG A 53 11.97 -5.02 23.89
C ARG A 53 12.36 -5.81 22.64
N ASP A 54 12.44 -7.14 22.74
CA ASP A 54 12.54 -7.99 21.57
C ASP A 54 11.25 -7.84 20.75
N VAL A 55 11.39 -7.45 19.49
CA VAL A 55 10.27 -7.25 18.56
C VAL A 55 10.12 -8.39 17.56
N LYS A 56 11.03 -9.37 17.58
CA LYS A 56 10.98 -10.50 16.64
C LYS A 56 9.69 -11.33 16.75
N PRO A 57 9.22 -11.70 17.98
CA PRO A 57 7.94 -12.38 18.12
C PRO A 57 6.78 -11.55 17.57
N LEU A 58 6.77 -10.24 17.88
CA LEU A 58 5.75 -9.32 17.41
C LEU A 58 5.74 -9.16 15.88
N ALA A 59 6.91 -9.05 15.26
CA ALA A 59 7.03 -8.96 13.81
C ALA A 59 6.51 -10.23 13.13
N LYS A 60 6.83 -11.41 13.67
CA LYS A 60 6.32 -12.69 13.15
C LYS A 60 4.80 -12.82 13.32
N GLU A 61 4.25 -12.39 14.45
CA GLU A 61 2.81 -12.39 14.71
C GLU A 61 2.07 -11.47 13.72
N LEU A 62 2.60 -10.28 13.46
CA LEU A 62 2.05 -9.36 12.48
C LEU A 62 2.04 -9.96 11.07
N ILE A 63 3.15 -10.57 10.63
CA ILE A 63 3.20 -11.24 9.32
C ILE A 63 2.22 -12.44 9.29
N ALA A 64 2.16 -13.25 10.34
CA ALA A 64 1.22 -14.38 10.41
C ALA A 64 -0.25 -13.93 10.35
N ARG A 65 -0.58 -12.77 10.94
CA ARG A 65 -1.94 -12.23 11.00
C ARG A 65 -2.37 -11.55 9.71
N PHE A 66 -1.47 -10.84 9.03
CA PHE A 66 -1.79 -10.01 7.87
C PHE A 66 -1.28 -10.58 6.54
N GLY A 67 -0.28 -11.47 6.54
CA GLY A 67 0.25 -12.18 5.38
C GLY A 67 1.65 -11.73 4.96
N SER A 68 1.85 -10.44 4.67
CA SER A 68 3.11 -9.88 4.16
C SER A 68 3.48 -8.56 4.83
N PHE A 69 4.71 -8.08 4.61
CA PHE A 69 5.12 -6.75 5.03
C PHE A 69 4.20 -5.66 4.48
N ALA A 70 3.83 -5.76 3.20
CA ALA A 70 2.96 -4.78 2.55
C ALA A 70 1.57 -4.74 3.19
N GLU A 71 0.99 -5.90 3.51
CA GLU A 71 -0.31 -6.01 4.17
C GLU A 71 -0.27 -5.49 5.60
N VAL A 72 0.81 -5.74 6.35
CA VAL A 72 1.00 -5.16 7.70
C VAL A 72 1.03 -3.63 7.63
N VAL A 73 1.84 -3.08 6.72
CA VAL A 73 1.99 -1.62 6.57
C VAL A 73 0.68 -0.96 6.13
N ALA A 74 -0.08 -1.63 5.26
CA ALA A 74 -1.37 -1.13 4.76
C ALA A 74 -2.53 -1.31 5.75
N ALA A 75 -2.44 -2.26 6.68
CA ALA A 75 -3.54 -2.62 7.59
C ALA A 75 -4.09 -1.42 8.37
N PRO A 76 -5.41 -1.33 8.60
CA PRO A 76 -6.02 -0.24 9.36
C PRO A 76 -5.44 -0.12 10.77
N ARG A 77 -5.33 1.12 11.27
CA ARG A 77 -4.81 1.40 12.61
C ARG A 77 -5.48 0.57 13.71
N GLY A 78 -6.81 0.43 13.64
CA GLY A 78 -7.59 -0.35 14.61
C GLY A 78 -7.18 -1.82 14.61
N ARG A 79 -7.05 -2.43 13.41
CA ARG A 79 -6.67 -3.83 13.25
C ARG A 79 -5.24 -4.10 13.74
N LEU A 80 -4.32 -3.18 13.52
CA LEU A 80 -2.95 -3.29 14.05
C LEU A 80 -2.94 -3.27 15.58
N LYS A 81 -3.77 -2.44 16.21
CA LYS A 81 -3.87 -2.33 17.68
C LYS A 81 -4.52 -3.52 18.36
N GLU A 82 -5.23 -4.39 17.63
CA GLU A 82 -5.75 -5.66 18.18
C GLU A 82 -4.61 -6.61 18.60
N ILE A 83 -3.40 -6.42 18.06
CA ILE A 83 -2.23 -7.25 18.37
C ILE A 83 -1.55 -6.72 19.62
N MET A 84 -1.43 -7.61 20.63
CA MET A 84 -0.81 -7.26 21.90
C MET A 84 0.64 -6.79 21.70
N GLY A 85 0.95 -5.60 22.18
CA GLY A 85 2.27 -5.00 22.06
C GLY A 85 2.43 -4.02 20.90
N VAL A 86 1.39 -3.82 20.09
CA VAL A 86 1.34 -2.78 19.06
C VAL A 86 0.67 -1.54 19.67
N GLY A 87 1.48 -0.58 20.07
CA GLY A 87 1.02 0.75 20.53
C GLY A 87 0.99 1.78 19.40
N ASP A 88 0.54 3.01 19.74
CA ASP A 88 0.44 4.11 18.77
C ASP A 88 1.75 4.39 18.04
N ALA A 89 2.88 4.39 18.75
CA ALA A 89 4.19 4.61 18.15
C ALA A 89 4.53 3.57 17.07
N ALA A 90 4.21 2.29 17.29
CA ALA A 90 4.43 1.24 16.31
C ALA A 90 3.52 1.42 15.08
N VAL A 91 2.26 1.76 15.31
CA VAL A 91 1.30 2.06 14.23
C VAL A 91 1.77 3.26 13.41
N ASP A 92 2.24 4.32 14.07
CA ASP A 92 2.71 5.53 13.38
C ASP A 92 3.93 5.25 12.49
N GLU A 93 4.92 4.48 12.97
CA GLU A 93 6.07 4.07 12.13
C GLU A 93 5.62 3.30 10.89
N LEU A 94 4.68 2.37 11.02
CA LEU A 94 4.13 1.63 9.88
C LEU A 94 3.41 2.56 8.89
N LYS A 95 2.62 3.53 9.39
CA LYS A 95 1.92 4.50 8.54
C LYS A 95 2.85 5.52 7.89
N ILE A 96 3.96 5.86 8.52
CA ILE A 96 5.03 6.67 7.90
C ILE A 96 5.65 5.93 6.72
N VAL A 97 5.94 4.63 6.86
CA VAL A 97 6.46 3.81 5.74
C VAL A 97 5.46 3.77 4.59
N GLN A 98 4.16 3.52 4.87
CA GLN A 98 3.10 3.55 3.87
C GLN A 98 3.04 4.89 3.13
N ALA A 99 3.04 5.99 3.88
CA ALA A 99 2.98 7.33 3.32
C ALA A 99 4.22 7.67 2.48
N ALA A 100 5.42 7.23 2.92
CA ALA A 100 6.66 7.43 2.18
C ALA A 100 6.65 6.67 0.84
N ALA A 101 6.24 5.39 0.85
CA ALA A 101 6.12 4.59 -0.36
C ALA A 101 5.14 5.23 -1.37
N GLY A 102 3.96 5.66 -0.91
CA GLY A 102 2.99 6.35 -1.75
C GLY A 102 3.50 7.66 -2.35
N ARG A 103 4.29 8.45 -1.59
CA ARG A 103 4.89 9.68 -2.11
C ARG A 103 5.99 9.43 -3.14
N LEU A 104 6.81 8.39 -2.93
CA LEU A 104 7.87 8.02 -3.87
C LEU A 104 7.29 7.56 -5.20
N THR A 105 6.30 6.66 -5.20
CA THR A 105 5.64 6.18 -6.42
C THR A 105 4.88 7.30 -7.12
N ARG A 106 4.14 8.15 -6.39
CA ARG A 106 3.46 9.32 -6.97
C ARG A 106 4.44 10.33 -7.59
N GLY A 107 5.60 10.55 -6.96
CA GLY A 107 6.63 11.44 -7.48
C GLY A 107 7.21 11.00 -8.83
N GLN A 108 7.15 9.71 -9.15
CA GLN A 108 7.55 9.18 -10.46
C GLN A 108 6.52 9.51 -11.55
N LEU A 109 5.23 9.54 -11.20
CA LEU A 109 4.16 9.88 -12.15
C LEU A 109 4.16 11.36 -12.55
N GLY A 110 4.44 12.28 -11.61
CA GLY A 110 4.34 13.72 -11.84
C GLY A 110 5.42 14.32 -12.77
N LYS A 111 6.52 13.62 -13.00
CA LYS A 111 7.66 14.13 -13.78
C LYS A 111 7.62 13.77 -15.27
N ARG A 112 6.86 12.78 -15.67
CA ARG A 112 6.78 12.25 -17.05
C ARG A 112 5.33 12.05 -17.47
N PRO A 113 5.02 11.99 -18.79
CA PRO A 113 3.70 11.55 -19.22
C PRO A 113 3.38 10.17 -18.63
N VAL A 114 2.19 10.06 -18.00
CA VAL A 114 1.77 8.83 -17.29
C VAL A 114 1.82 7.62 -18.23
N LEU A 115 1.39 7.78 -19.46
CA LEU A 115 1.39 6.70 -20.47
C LEU A 115 2.79 6.29 -20.95
N SER A 116 3.85 7.09 -20.69
CA SER A 116 5.22 6.71 -21.07
C SER A 116 5.86 5.71 -20.11
N SER A 117 5.22 5.45 -18.99
CA SER A 117 5.69 4.50 -17.97
C SER A 117 4.51 3.78 -17.33
N TRP A 118 3.88 2.89 -18.12
CA TRP A 118 2.72 2.13 -17.67
C TRP A 118 2.99 1.32 -16.40
N THR A 119 4.18 0.72 -16.31
CA THR A 119 4.61 0.03 -15.09
C THR A 119 4.56 0.94 -13.86
N SER A 120 5.04 2.20 -13.97
CA SER A 120 4.98 3.14 -12.84
C SER A 120 3.55 3.49 -12.44
N VAL A 121 2.59 3.50 -13.38
CA VAL A 121 1.16 3.69 -13.08
C VAL A 121 0.64 2.51 -12.26
N LEU A 122 0.93 1.30 -12.70
CA LEU A 122 0.51 0.08 -12.01
C LEU A 122 1.12 0.00 -10.60
N ASP A 123 2.42 0.26 -10.47
CA ASP A 123 3.12 0.28 -9.18
C ASP A 123 2.51 1.30 -8.23
N TYR A 124 2.20 2.48 -8.77
CA TYR A 124 1.52 3.52 -8.00
C TYR A 124 0.12 3.07 -7.54
N CYS A 125 -0.71 2.57 -8.46
CA CYS A 125 -2.07 2.13 -8.14
C CYS A 125 -2.06 0.99 -7.12
N ARG A 126 -1.16 0.03 -7.25
CA ARG A 126 -0.99 -1.05 -6.26
C ARG A 126 -0.57 -0.51 -4.90
N THR A 127 0.44 0.35 -4.86
CA THR A 127 0.90 0.96 -3.60
C THR A 127 -0.19 1.80 -2.93
N ALA A 128 -1.02 2.48 -3.74
CA ALA A 128 -2.03 3.39 -3.23
C ALA A 128 -3.24 2.66 -2.63
N GLN A 129 -3.66 1.51 -3.20
CA GLN A 129 -4.95 0.94 -2.80
C GLN A 129 -5.09 -0.59 -2.90
N ALA A 130 -4.11 -1.36 -3.39
CA ALA A 130 -4.27 -2.82 -3.52
C ALA A 130 -4.54 -3.53 -2.18
N PHE A 131 -4.08 -2.95 -1.08
CA PHE A 131 -4.22 -3.50 0.27
C PHE A 131 -5.26 -2.76 1.12
N ALA A 132 -6.12 -1.95 0.50
CA ALA A 132 -7.19 -1.28 1.24
C ALA A 132 -8.31 -2.28 1.59
N ASP A 133 -8.80 -2.24 2.85
CA ASP A 133 -9.86 -3.13 3.34
C ASP A 133 -11.25 -2.82 2.73
N LYS A 134 -11.39 -1.62 2.17
CA LYS A 134 -12.62 -1.18 1.53
C LYS A 134 -12.36 -0.89 0.08
N GLU A 135 -13.35 -1.16 -0.73
CA GLU A 135 -13.33 -0.76 -2.13
C GLU A 135 -13.27 0.77 -2.25
N GLN A 136 -12.34 1.25 -3.05
CA GLN A 136 -12.15 2.66 -3.34
C GLN A 136 -12.12 2.87 -4.86
N PHE A 137 -12.91 3.80 -5.32
CA PHE A 137 -12.85 4.25 -6.70
C PHE A 137 -12.04 5.54 -6.77
N ARG A 138 -10.96 5.47 -7.53
CA ARG A 138 -9.96 6.53 -7.72
C ARG A 138 -9.90 6.96 -9.17
N VAL A 139 -9.64 8.23 -9.42
CA VAL A 139 -9.45 8.76 -10.77
C VAL A 139 -8.13 9.52 -10.84
N LEU A 140 -7.33 9.17 -11.83
CA LEU A 140 -6.15 9.94 -12.24
C LEU A 140 -6.57 10.88 -13.37
N PHE A 141 -6.52 12.17 -13.14
CA PHE A 141 -6.85 13.21 -14.09
C PHE A 141 -5.60 13.66 -14.83
N LEU A 142 -5.63 13.69 -16.15
CA LEU A 142 -4.47 13.93 -17.00
C LEU A 142 -4.67 15.15 -17.91
N ASP A 143 -3.57 15.87 -18.15
CA ASP A 143 -3.52 16.95 -19.14
C ASP A 143 -3.37 16.40 -20.58
N LYS A 144 -3.40 17.29 -21.57
CA LYS A 144 -3.21 16.96 -22.99
C LYS A 144 -1.85 16.30 -23.33
N ARG A 145 -0.89 16.34 -22.41
CA ARG A 145 0.40 15.66 -22.52
C ARG A 145 0.46 14.38 -21.70
N ASN A 146 -0.69 13.94 -21.22
CA ASN A 146 -0.84 12.78 -20.32
C ASN A 146 -0.02 12.91 -19.01
N ARG A 147 0.12 14.12 -18.49
CA ARG A 147 0.73 14.36 -17.18
C ARG A 147 -0.36 14.37 -16.12
N LEU A 148 -0.04 13.84 -14.96
CA LEU A 148 -0.96 13.81 -13.82
C LEU A 148 -1.24 15.24 -13.33
N ILE A 149 -2.50 15.69 -13.42
CA ILE A 149 -3.01 16.92 -12.83
C ILE A 149 -3.40 16.69 -11.39
N ALA A 150 -4.25 15.68 -11.19
CA ALA A 150 -4.78 15.31 -9.88
C ALA A 150 -4.98 13.80 -9.78
N ASP A 151 -4.95 13.32 -8.56
CA ASP A 151 -5.21 11.94 -8.17
C ASP A 151 -6.17 12.00 -6.98
N GLU A 152 -7.40 11.55 -7.18
CA GLU A 152 -8.46 11.71 -6.20
C GLU A 152 -9.23 10.42 -6.01
N VAL A 153 -9.47 10.06 -4.75
CA VAL A 153 -10.45 9.04 -4.39
C VAL A 153 -11.83 9.70 -4.51
N GLN A 154 -12.60 9.28 -5.50
CA GLN A 154 -13.94 9.82 -5.74
C GLN A 154 -14.96 9.20 -4.79
N GLN A 155 -14.78 7.92 -4.47
CA GLN A 155 -15.67 7.18 -3.58
C GLN A 155 -14.93 6.14 -2.76
N THR A 156 -15.42 5.90 -1.56
CA THR A 156 -15.05 4.77 -0.72
C THR A 156 -16.33 4.04 -0.35
N GLY A 157 -16.43 2.80 -0.80
CA GLY A 157 -17.61 1.97 -0.59
C GLY A 157 -17.57 1.13 0.67
N THR A 158 -18.40 0.11 0.68
CA THR A 158 -18.37 -1.00 1.62
C THR A 158 -17.37 -2.06 1.16
N VAL A 159 -17.45 -3.28 1.68
CA VAL A 159 -16.57 -4.39 1.27
C VAL A 159 -16.88 -4.85 -0.17
N ASP A 160 -18.13 -4.70 -0.61
CA ASP A 160 -18.65 -5.33 -1.84
C ASP A 160 -19.16 -4.34 -2.89
N HIS A 161 -19.24 -3.05 -2.60
CA HIS A 161 -19.80 -2.08 -3.55
C HIS A 161 -19.41 -0.63 -3.26
N THR A 162 -19.01 0.07 -4.33
CA THR A 162 -18.75 1.52 -4.32
C THR A 162 -19.64 2.20 -5.36
N PRO A 163 -20.69 2.94 -4.96
CA PRO A 163 -21.51 3.67 -5.92
C PRO A 163 -20.70 4.80 -6.56
N VAL A 164 -20.41 4.67 -7.85
CA VAL A 164 -19.74 5.70 -8.64
C VAL A 164 -20.77 6.41 -9.49
N TYR A 165 -20.75 7.74 -9.46
CA TYR A 165 -21.63 8.58 -10.26
C TYR A 165 -20.86 9.14 -11.46
N PRO A 166 -21.07 8.65 -12.68
CA PRO A 166 -20.35 9.08 -13.89
C PRO A 166 -20.36 10.60 -14.09
N ARG A 167 -21.49 11.25 -13.78
CA ARG A 167 -21.65 12.72 -13.86
C ARG A 167 -20.66 13.47 -12.96
N GLU A 168 -20.38 12.95 -11.74
CA GLU A 168 -19.48 13.63 -10.80
C GLU A 168 -18.02 13.45 -11.24
N VAL A 169 -17.65 12.28 -11.77
CA VAL A 169 -16.33 12.04 -12.38
C VAL A 169 -16.07 13.01 -13.54
N VAL A 170 -17.02 13.13 -14.46
CA VAL A 170 -16.88 14.01 -15.63
C VAL A 170 -16.92 15.49 -15.23
N LYS A 171 -17.81 15.88 -14.30
CA LYS A 171 -17.82 17.23 -13.74
C LYS A 171 -16.45 17.58 -13.16
N ARG A 172 -15.87 16.68 -12.36
CA ARG A 172 -14.55 16.91 -11.77
C ARG A 172 -13.43 17.02 -12.82
N ALA A 173 -13.51 16.21 -13.88
CA ALA A 173 -12.59 16.30 -15.00
C ALA A 173 -12.64 17.68 -15.69
N LEU A 174 -13.83 18.22 -15.90
CA LEU A 174 -14.03 19.57 -16.47
C LEU A 174 -13.48 20.67 -15.55
N GLU A 175 -13.75 20.60 -14.25
CA GLU A 175 -13.22 21.55 -13.25
C GLU A 175 -11.69 21.58 -13.25
N LEU A 176 -11.04 20.42 -13.44
CA LEU A 176 -9.59 20.31 -13.50
C LEU A 176 -9.01 20.58 -14.89
N SER A 177 -9.87 20.85 -15.89
CA SER A 177 -9.45 20.95 -17.30
C SER A 177 -8.69 19.72 -17.78
N ALA A 178 -9.04 18.55 -17.28
CA ALA A 178 -8.46 17.29 -17.67
C ALA A 178 -8.94 16.88 -19.07
N THR A 179 -8.03 16.35 -19.87
CA THR A 179 -8.34 15.85 -21.23
C THR A 179 -8.34 14.33 -21.30
N ALA A 180 -7.84 13.68 -20.26
CA ALA A 180 -7.89 12.22 -20.16
C ALA A 180 -7.99 11.74 -18.72
N LEU A 181 -8.49 10.52 -18.53
CA LEU A 181 -8.71 9.85 -17.27
C LEU A 181 -8.09 8.45 -17.29
N ILE A 182 -7.58 8.01 -16.14
CA ILE A 182 -7.40 6.60 -15.81
C ILE A 182 -8.26 6.34 -14.59
N LEU A 183 -9.18 5.39 -14.72
CA LEU A 183 -10.03 4.93 -13.62
C LEU A 183 -9.31 3.81 -12.89
N VAL A 184 -9.41 3.78 -11.58
CA VAL A 184 -8.75 2.75 -10.76
C VAL A 184 -9.67 2.37 -9.62
N HIS A 185 -9.90 1.09 -9.39
CA HIS A 185 -10.47 0.63 -8.14
C HIS A 185 -9.79 -0.65 -7.65
N ASN A 186 -9.95 -0.94 -6.37
CA ASN A 186 -9.40 -2.14 -5.77
C ASN A 186 -10.52 -3.11 -5.40
N HIS A 187 -10.20 -4.40 -5.53
CA HIS A 187 -11.03 -5.47 -4.98
C HIS A 187 -10.41 -5.98 -3.66
N PRO A 188 -11.04 -5.73 -2.51
CA PRO A 188 -10.56 -6.24 -1.22
C PRO A 188 -10.46 -7.76 -1.14
N SER A 189 -11.23 -8.49 -1.97
CA SER A 189 -11.14 -9.94 -2.12
C SER A 189 -9.77 -10.43 -2.59
N GLY A 190 -9.04 -9.57 -3.32
CA GLY A 190 -7.76 -9.88 -3.95
C GLY A 190 -7.87 -10.24 -5.44
N ASP A 191 -9.03 -10.74 -5.90
CA ASP A 191 -9.27 -11.08 -7.31
C ASP A 191 -9.57 -9.82 -8.13
N PRO A 192 -8.73 -9.44 -9.11
CA PRO A 192 -8.93 -8.25 -9.94
C PRO A 192 -9.90 -8.47 -11.11
N THR A 193 -10.61 -9.58 -11.19
CA THR A 193 -11.56 -9.86 -12.28
C THR A 193 -12.68 -8.80 -12.30
N PRO A 194 -12.92 -8.11 -13.45
CA PRO A 194 -13.98 -7.13 -13.57
C PRO A 194 -15.37 -7.74 -13.36
N SER A 195 -16.18 -7.11 -12.54
CA SER A 195 -17.60 -7.44 -12.43
C SER A 195 -18.41 -6.83 -13.59
N HIS A 196 -19.61 -7.34 -13.80
CA HIS A 196 -20.53 -6.75 -14.78
C HIS A 196 -20.88 -5.29 -14.45
N ALA A 197 -20.98 -4.96 -13.16
CA ALA A 197 -21.22 -3.59 -12.69
C ALA A 197 -20.04 -2.66 -13.03
N ASP A 198 -18.81 -3.13 -12.91
CA ASP A 198 -17.61 -2.37 -13.26
C ASP A 198 -17.59 -2.05 -14.75
N ILE A 199 -17.96 -3.02 -15.59
CA ILE A 199 -18.03 -2.84 -17.04
C ILE A 199 -19.10 -1.81 -17.40
N GLN A 200 -20.29 -1.92 -16.84
CA GLN A 200 -21.39 -0.98 -17.09
C GLN A 200 -21.05 0.44 -16.63
N MET A 201 -20.50 0.59 -15.45
CA MET A 201 -20.10 1.88 -14.89
C MET A 201 -18.99 2.53 -15.72
N THR A 202 -18.00 1.74 -16.14
CA THR A 202 -16.91 2.22 -17.01
C THR A 202 -17.46 2.70 -18.35
N GLN A 203 -18.32 1.92 -19.00
CA GLN A 203 -18.95 2.32 -20.25
C GLN A 203 -19.75 3.61 -20.12
N ALA A 204 -20.52 3.76 -19.02
CA ALA A 204 -21.27 4.99 -18.76
C ALA A 204 -20.35 6.21 -18.61
N ILE A 205 -19.19 6.08 -17.97
CA ILE A 205 -18.18 7.16 -17.89
C ILE A 205 -17.63 7.48 -19.29
N VAL A 206 -17.25 6.47 -20.08
CA VAL A 206 -16.73 6.64 -21.43
C VAL A 206 -17.75 7.37 -22.32
N ASP A 207 -19.02 6.96 -22.30
CA ASP A 207 -20.07 7.53 -23.14
C ASP A 207 -20.34 9.00 -22.80
N ILE A 208 -20.25 9.40 -21.53
CA ILE A 208 -20.43 10.80 -21.11
C ILE A 208 -19.15 11.63 -21.38
N ALA A 209 -17.98 11.07 -21.15
CA ALA A 209 -16.70 11.79 -21.28
C ALA A 209 -16.33 12.07 -22.74
N LYS A 210 -16.55 11.11 -23.65
CA LYS A 210 -16.15 11.16 -25.05
C LYS A 210 -16.71 12.37 -25.81
N PRO A 211 -18.01 12.70 -25.76
CA PRO A 211 -18.56 13.89 -26.41
C PRO A 211 -17.98 15.22 -25.90
N LEU A 212 -17.42 15.22 -24.68
CA LEU A 212 -16.80 16.38 -24.07
C LEU A 212 -15.30 16.49 -24.34
N GLY A 213 -14.77 15.59 -25.21
CA GLY A 213 -13.34 15.59 -25.57
C GLY A 213 -12.43 15.04 -24.46
N ILE A 214 -12.98 14.27 -23.51
CA ILE A 214 -12.24 13.64 -22.42
C ILE A 214 -12.08 12.14 -22.73
N ALA A 215 -10.84 11.69 -22.87
CA ALA A 215 -10.51 10.27 -23.16
C ALA A 215 -10.42 9.47 -21.86
N VAL A 216 -11.02 8.30 -21.80
CA VAL A 216 -10.72 7.30 -20.78
C VAL A 216 -9.63 6.37 -21.33
N HIS A 217 -8.43 6.50 -20.81
CA HIS A 217 -7.28 5.74 -21.28
C HIS A 217 -7.29 4.28 -20.86
N ASP A 218 -7.73 4.03 -19.63
CA ASP A 218 -7.92 2.69 -19.09
C ASP A 218 -8.78 2.73 -17.83
N HIS A 219 -9.27 1.56 -17.43
CA HIS A 219 -9.76 1.27 -16.11
C HIS A 219 -8.97 0.09 -15.55
N ILE A 220 -8.33 0.31 -14.41
CA ILE A 220 -7.45 -0.66 -13.75
C ILE A 220 -8.12 -1.14 -12.48
N ILE A 221 -8.33 -2.44 -12.37
CA ILE A 221 -8.72 -3.07 -11.11
C ILE A 221 -7.46 -3.62 -10.47
N VAL A 222 -7.20 -3.25 -9.21
CA VAL A 222 -6.05 -3.75 -8.47
C VAL A 222 -6.50 -4.68 -7.35
N GLY A 223 -5.88 -5.84 -7.27
CA GLY A 223 -6.01 -6.80 -6.18
C GLY A 223 -4.65 -7.05 -5.52
N LYS A 224 -4.64 -7.82 -4.45
CA LYS A 224 -3.41 -8.24 -3.76
C LYS A 224 -2.50 -9.05 -4.69
N ASP A 225 -3.10 -9.93 -5.47
CA ASP A 225 -2.40 -10.92 -6.30
C ASP A 225 -2.14 -10.44 -7.75
N GLY A 226 -2.64 -9.24 -8.12
CA GLY A 226 -2.47 -8.77 -9.48
C GLY A 226 -3.30 -7.54 -9.83
N HIS A 227 -3.49 -7.34 -11.12
CA HIS A 227 -4.35 -6.28 -11.65
C HIS A 227 -5.01 -6.75 -12.94
N ALA A 228 -6.14 -6.13 -13.29
CA ALA A 228 -6.78 -6.22 -14.60
C ALA A 228 -6.85 -4.83 -15.24
N SER A 229 -6.64 -4.77 -16.56
CA SER A 229 -6.77 -3.58 -17.39
C SER A 229 -7.92 -3.78 -18.35
N PHE A 230 -8.88 -2.88 -18.35
CA PHE A 230 -10.03 -2.93 -19.27
C PHE A 230 -9.60 -2.82 -20.72
N LYS A 231 -8.61 -1.96 -20.99
CA LYS A 231 -8.01 -1.87 -22.33
C LYS A 231 -7.31 -3.16 -22.73
N GLY A 232 -6.58 -3.78 -21.80
CA GLY A 232 -5.92 -5.06 -22.03
C GLY A 232 -6.91 -6.22 -22.28
N LEU A 233 -8.10 -6.13 -21.70
CA LEU A 233 -9.20 -7.08 -21.86
C LEU A 233 -10.15 -6.72 -23.03
N ALA A 234 -9.88 -5.64 -23.78
CA ALA A 234 -10.72 -5.11 -24.86
C ALA A 234 -12.18 -4.78 -24.40
N LEU A 235 -12.34 -4.25 -23.18
CA LEU A 235 -13.61 -3.83 -22.61
C LEU A 235 -13.91 -2.35 -22.82
N ILE A 236 -12.90 -1.57 -23.26
CA ILE A 236 -13.00 -0.15 -23.68
C ILE A 236 -12.09 0.12 -24.86
#